data_2c6fdfcda3953699669f7283ea404ff5
#
_entry.id   2c6fdfcda3953699669f7283ea404ff5
#
_cell.length_a   1.000
_cell.length_b   1.000
_cell.length_c   1.000
_cell.angle_alpha   90.00
_cell.angle_beta   90.00
_cell.angle_gamma   90.00
#
_symmetry.space_group_name_H-M   'P 1'
#
loop_
_entity.id
_entity.type
_entity.pdbx_description
1 polymer ?
#
loop_
_entity_poly.entity_id
_entity_poly.type
_entity_poly.pdbx_seq_one_letter_code
_entity_poly.pdbx_strand_id
1 'polypeptide(L)'
;HHAHDKMRYYRLSESRIKRIIRYPSRTEEGIIENGIACMQPTCGKIYSEIWVMYILSGLVIERKIKIITCWRYPGKSQNRDPIPSEILKEIHMLV
;
A
#
# COMPACT_ATOMS: atom_id res chain seq x y z
N HIS A 1 14.33 0.44 -7.50
CA HIS A 1 13.21 1.20 -6.93
C HIS A 1 12.45 0.37 -5.92
N HIS A 2 12.27 0.90 -4.70
CA HIS A 2 11.72 0.12 -3.58
C HIS A 2 10.32 -0.45 -3.85
N ALA A 3 9.42 0.35 -4.39
CA ALA A 3 8.07 -0.10 -4.67
C ALA A 3 8.05 -1.25 -5.68
N HIS A 4 8.87 -1.16 -6.72
CA HIS A 4 8.99 -2.24 -7.71
C HIS A 4 9.54 -3.50 -7.08
N ASP A 5 10.52 -3.39 -6.19
CA ASP A 5 11.07 -4.55 -5.49
C ASP A 5 10.01 -5.23 -4.63
N LYS A 6 9.19 -4.46 -3.93
CA LYS A 6 8.11 -5.00 -3.12
C LYS A 6 7.02 -5.62 -3.97
N MET A 7 6.67 -5.01 -5.09
CA MET A 7 5.71 -5.59 -6.03
C MET A 7 6.20 -6.95 -6.51
N ARG A 8 7.48 -7.05 -6.85
CA ARG A 8 8.09 -8.30 -7.29
C ARG A 8 8.11 -9.33 -6.17
N TYR A 9 8.47 -8.91 -4.97
CA TYR A 9 8.52 -9.79 -3.81
C TYR A 9 7.16 -10.43 -3.53
N TYR A 10 6.08 -9.63 -3.61
CA TYR A 10 4.73 -10.12 -3.34
C TYR A 10 4.00 -10.59 -4.61
N ARG A 11 4.67 -10.57 -5.75
CA ARG A 11 4.11 -10.98 -7.05
C ARG A 11 2.89 -10.17 -7.44
N LEU A 12 2.98 -8.85 -7.32
CA LEU A 12 1.90 -7.93 -7.63
C LEU A 12 2.20 -7.21 -8.94
N SER A 13 1.22 -7.16 -9.84
CA SER A 13 1.34 -6.44 -11.09
C SER A 13 0.99 -4.97 -10.91
N GLU A 14 1.43 -4.13 -11.83
CA GLU A 14 1.03 -2.72 -11.86
C GLU A 14 -0.47 -2.57 -11.97
N SER A 15 -1.12 -3.41 -12.77
CA SER A 15 -2.58 -3.41 -12.92
C SER A 15 -3.28 -3.65 -11.60
N ARG A 16 -2.76 -4.59 -10.79
CA ARG A 16 -3.32 -4.90 -9.48
C ARG A 16 -3.17 -3.71 -8.55
N ILE A 17 -2.00 -3.08 -8.53
CA ILE A 17 -1.74 -1.91 -7.70
C ILE A 17 -2.68 -0.76 -8.08
N LYS A 18 -2.82 -0.49 -9.36
CA LYS A 18 -3.73 0.56 -9.84
C LYS A 18 -5.18 0.29 -9.43
N ARG A 19 -5.60 -0.97 -9.49
CA ARG A 19 -6.96 -1.36 -9.09
C ARG A 19 -7.19 -1.12 -7.61
N ILE A 20 -6.21 -1.44 -6.77
CA ILE A 20 -6.30 -1.23 -5.33
C ILE A 20 -6.44 0.26 -5.02
N ILE A 21 -5.65 1.09 -5.67
CA ILE A 21 -5.70 2.54 -5.47
C ILE A 21 -7.04 3.11 -5.93
N ARG A 22 -7.55 2.63 -7.05
CA ARG A 22 -8.80 3.14 -7.64
C ARG A 22 -10.04 2.67 -6.88
N TYR A 23 -10.05 1.44 -6.41
CA TYR A 23 -11.22 0.81 -5.76
C TYR A 23 -10.85 0.15 -4.44
N PRO A 24 -10.37 0.92 -3.46
CA PRO A 24 -9.96 0.31 -2.19
C PRO A 24 -11.17 -0.15 -1.38
N SER A 25 -11.01 -1.29 -0.71
CA SER A 25 -11.98 -1.78 0.27
C SER A 25 -11.81 -1.08 1.61
N ARG A 26 -10.58 -0.73 1.96
CA ARG A 26 -10.26 0.06 3.14
C ARG A 26 -9.21 1.08 2.80
N THR A 27 -9.29 2.25 3.46
CA THR A 27 -8.31 3.31 3.33
C THR A 27 -7.95 3.79 4.74
N GLU A 28 -6.65 3.84 5.03
CA GLU A 28 -6.12 4.28 6.32
C GLU A 28 -5.10 5.39 6.10
N GLU A 29 -4.83 6.18 7.13
CA GLU A 29 -3.78 7.16 7.05
C GLU A 29 -2.42 6.47 7.01
N GLY A 30 -1.55 6.91 6.10
CA GLY A 30 -0.17 6.48 6.09
C GLY A 30 0.60 7.11 7.24
N ILE A 31 1.70 6.50 7.66
CA ILE A 31 2.53 7.02 8.74
C ILE A 31 3.40 8.20 8.32
N ILE A 32 3.50 8.45 7.02
CA ILE A 32 4.24 9.59 6.49
C ILE A 32 3.27 10.71 6.15
N GLU A 33 3.75 11.94 6.16
CA GLU A 33 2.94 13.10 5.82
C GLU A 33 2.32 12.93 4.43
N ASN A 34 1.01 13.18 4.33
CA ASN A 34 0.23 13.00 3.10
C ASN A 34 0.19 11.58 2.58
N GLY A 35 0.58 10.60 3.40
CA GLY A 35 0.54 9.21 3.03
C GLY A 35 -0.85 8.62 3.16
N ILE A 36 -1.21 7.75 2.24
CA ILE A 36 -2.46 7.02 2.23
C ILE A 36 -2.14 5.54 2.06
N ALA A 37 -2.72 4.71 2.91
CA ALA A 37 -2.63 3.27 2.79
C ALA A 37 -4.00 2.73 2.40
N CYS A 38 -4.08 1.98 1.33
CA CYS A 38 -5.34 1.40 0.87
C CYS A 38 -5.15 -0.08 0.55
N MET A 39 -6.24 -0.83 0.57
CA MET A 39 -6.15 -2.27 0.40
C MET A 39 -7.35 -2.87 -0.33
N GLN A 40 -7.12 -4.04 -0.90
CA GLN A 40 -8.16 -4.97 -1.32
C GLN A 40 -7.86 -6.34 -0.73
N PRO A 41 -8.91 -7.09 -0.34
CA PRO A 41 -8.71 -8.46 0.10
C PRO A 41 -8.41 -9.36 -1.09
N THR A 42 -7.72 -10.47 -0.83
CA THR A 42 -7.49 -11.48 -1.86
C THR A 42 -8.61 -12.52 -1.81
N CYS A 43 -8.99 -13.00 -2.99
CA CYS A 43 -9.96 -14.10 -3.11
C CYS A 43 -9.18 -15.39 -3.25
N GLY A 44 -9.00 -16.11 -2.16
CA GLY A 44 -8.28 -17.37 -2.16
C GLY A 44 -8.75 -18.25 -1.01
N LYS A 45 -8.12 -19.41 -0.88
CA LYS A 45 -8.46 -20.34 0.21
C LYS A 45 -8.17 -19.74 1.58
N ILE A 46 -7.15 -18.90 1.64
CA ILE A 46 -6.74 -18.22 2.88
C ILE A 46 -6.90 -16.73 2.66
N TYR A 47 -7.66 -16.08 3.52
CA TYR A 47 -7.88 -14.64 3.45
C TYR A 47 -6.57 -13.89 3.72
N SER A 48 -6.28 -12.94 2.87
CA SER A 48 -5.18 -12.01 3.11
C SER A 48 -5.56 -10.66 2.49
N GLU A 49 -4.75 -9.65 2.75
CA GLU A 49 -4.98 -8.31 2.26
C GLU A 49 -3.76 -7.81 1.52
N ILE A 50 -3.98 -7.15 0.40
CA ILE A 50 -2.91 -6.48 -0.34
C ILE A 50 -3.03 -4.99 -0.05
N TRP A 51 -1.97 -4.43 0.52
CA TRP A 51 -1.90 -3.03 0.90
C TRP A 51 -0.94 -2.28 0.00
N VAL A 52 -1.28 -1.04 -0.30
CA VAL A 52 -0.43 -0.11 -1.05
C VAL A 52 -0.40 1.20 -0.28
N MET A 53 0.79 1.73 -0.05
CA MET A 53 0.96 3.05 0.54
C MET A 53 1.50 4.00 -0.52
N TYR A 54 0.85 5.14 -0.68
CA TYR A 54 1.24 6.13 -1.66
C TYR A 54 1.09 7.54 -1.10
N ILE A 55 1.71 8.49 -1.76
CA ILE A 55 1.52 9.92 -1.50
C ILE A 55 1.05 10.60 -2.77
N LEU A 56 0.28 11.66 -2.59
CA LEU A 56 -0.11 12.53 -3.68
C LEU A 56 0.86 13.71 -3.71
N SER A 57 1.42 13.97 -4.87
CA SER A 57 2.35 15.07 -5.07
C SER A 57 1.90 15.96 -6.24
N GLY A 58 2.39 17.21 -6.26
CA GLY A 58 2.06 18.16 -7.31
C GLY A 58 0.84 19.02 -6.98
N LEU A 59 0.54 19.95 -7.87
CA LEU A 59 -0.61 20.83 -7.74
C LEU A 59 -1.90 20.05 -8.04
N VAL A 60 -3.03 20.62 -7.61
CA VAL A 60 -4.34 19.95 -7.74
C VAL A 60 -4.61 19.48 -9.18
N ILE A 61 -4.19 20.26 -10.18
CA ILE A 61 -4.40 19.94 -11.59
C ILE A 61 -3.42 18.88 -12.08
N GLU A 62 -2.25 18.75 -11.45
CA GLU A 62 -1.18 17.85 -11.88
C GLU A 62 -0.84 16.81 -10.81
N ARG A 63 -1.83 16.40 -10.03
CA ARG A 63 -1.57 15.41 -8.97
C ARG A 63 -0.99 14.14 -9.53
N LYS A 64 0.14 13.73 -8.96
CA LYS A 64 0.80 12.48 -9.28
C LYS A 64 0.80 11.59 -8.05
N ILE A 65 0.59 10.31 -8.30
CA ILE A 65 0.64 9.30 -7.24
C ILE A 65 2.04 8.72 -7.22
N LYS A 66 2.70 8.83 -6.07
CA LYS A 66 3.99 8.20 -5.86
C LYS A 66 3.80 7.03 -4.91
N ILE A 67 4.00 5.82 -5.41
CA ILE A 67 3.87 4.61 -4.60
C ILE A 67 5.12 4.46 -3.75
N ILE A 68 4.94 4.41 -2.44
CA ILE A 68 6.05 4.29 -1.49
C ILE A 68 6.40 2.83 -1.27
N THR A 69 5.40 1.99 -1.00
CA THR A 69 5.61 0.57 -0.77
C THR A 69 4.29 -0.18 -0.87
N CYS A 70 4.37 -1.50 -0.91
CA CYS A 70 3.20 -2.36 -0.81
C CYS A 70 3.57 -3.58 0.04
N TRP A 71 2.56 -4.26 0.57
CA TRP A 71 2.79 -5.47 1.36
C TRP A 71 1.54 -6.35 1.33
N ARG A 72 1.73 -7.61 1.73
CA ARG A 72 0.64 -8.56 1.94
C ARG A 72 0.48 -8.78 3.44
N TYR A 73 -0.72 -8.59 3.93
CA TYR A 73 -1.04 -8.81 5.34
C TYR A 73 -1.75 -10.16 5.46
N PRO A 74 -1.19 -11.11 6.20
CA PRO A 74 -1.85 -12.40 6.39
C PRO A 74 -3.05 -12.25 7.34
N GLY A 75 -4.22 -12.64 6.87
CA GLY A 75 -5.44 -12.48 7.64
C GLY A 75 -5.98 -11.06 7.60
N LYS A 76 -6.89 -10.75 8.52
CA LYS A 76 -7.55 -9.46 8.57
C LYS A 76 -6.82 -8.52 9.51
N SER A 77 -6.37 -7.38 9.01
CA SER A 77 -5.70 -6.38 9.82
C SER A 77 -6.70 -5.58 10.65
N GLN A 78 -6.27 -5.09 11.81
CA GLN A 78 -7.09 -4.27 12.67
C GLN A 78 -7.28 -2.88 12.05
N ASN A 79 -8.41 -2.24 12.37
CA ASN A 79 -8.66 -0.87 11.94
C ASN A 79 -7.58 0.05 12.51
N ARG A 80 -7.06 0.94 11.67
CA ARG A 80 -6.03 1.92 12.02
C ARG A 80 -4.66 1.33 12.37
N ASP A 81 -4.47 0.02 12.14
CA ASP A 81 -3.19 -0.61 12.41
C ASP A 81 -2.89 -1.70 11.38
N PRO A 82 -2.87 -1.36 10.08
CA PRO A 82 -2.62 -2.36 9.05
C PRO A 82 -1.15 -2.53 8.70
N ILE A 83 -0.25 -1.76 9.30
CA ILE A 83 1.15 -1.73 8.86
C ILE A 83 2.00 -2.62 9.76
N PRO A 84 2.55 -3.73 9.24
CA PRO A 84 3.46 -4.59 10.01
C PRO A 84 4.72 -3.84 10.43
N SER A 85 5.33 -4.27 11.53
CA SER A 85 6.52 -3.62 12.06
C SER A 85 7.69 -3.62 11.07
N GLU A 86 7.82 -4.67 10.27
CA GLU A 86 8.84 -4.76 9.22
C GLU A 86 8.68 -3.64 8.18
N ILE A 87 7.45 -3.39 7.80
CA ILE A 87 7.13 -2.34 6.82
C ILE A 87 7.36 -0.96 7.43
N LEU A 88 7.00 -0.78 8.70
CA LEU A 88 7.28 0.47 9.42
C LEU A 88 8.76 0.80 9.42
N LYS A 89 9.61 -0.20 9.67
CA LYS A 89 11.05 -0.02 9.64
C LYS A 89 11.54 0.40 8.26
N GLU A 90 11.03 -0.27 7.21
CA GLU A 90 11.38 0.05 5.84
C GLU A 90 10.99 1.50 5.49
N ILE A 91 9.79 1.91 5.87
CA ILE A 91 9.32 3.26 5.60
C ILE A 91 10.19 4.31 6.30
N HIS A 92 10.54 4.07 7.56
CA HIS A 92 11.41 4.97 8.30
C HIS A 92 12.79 5.10 7.65
N MET A 93 13.29 4.07 6.98
CA MET A 93 14.54 4.12 6.26
C MET A 93 14.45 4.87 4.94
N LEU A 94 13.25 4.93 4.34
CA LEU A 94 13.03 5.61 3.06
C LEU A 94 12.78 7.11 3.21
N VAL A 95 12.35 7.54 4.35
CA VAL A 95 12.06 8.93 4.68
C VAL A 95 12.87 9.36 5.90
#